data_0593073183b8d5e140ad6b79d5f04f10
#
_entry.id   0593073183b8d5e140ad6b79d5f04f10
#
_cell.length_a   1.000
_cell.length_b   1.000
_cell.length_c   1.000
_cell.angle_alpha   90.00
_cell.angle_beta   90.00
_cell.angle_gamma   90.00
#
_symmetry.space_group_name_H-M   'P 1'
#
loop_
_entity.id
_entity.type
_entity.pdbx_description
1 polymer ?
#
loop_
_entity_poly.entity_id
_entity_poly.type
_entity_poly.pdbx_seq_one_letter_code
_entity_poly.pdbx_strand_id
1 'polypeptide(L)'
;MLDGAHPDTAVSFSRRYMRMAWDVVPSFEPTYTVTQISASGDTIFSAETSDTWFAFMTSGDAVGSTLTVQSASGSSFRVATSYGRKRIPGWVWTLVAALGVAAVAGVGVWFLVRRHRCELELARKQLSETESNVRKSRKYEFATVLFTDIQGFTKISAHTDPEKLVDELDRYFIYFDELVEKYGVEKIKTIGDSYMCAGGVPDVDSANPIEVVLVGLEMIAYIEERRASKEEFWNIRVGINTGPVMSAYLGNIKKVFDIWGDTVNTASRMESGGEAGRVNISESTYQRVRDFFECEYRGKMPVKYKGEMDMYFVKRLKEEYCQQGSTCKPNDALMRKLQILRIHDFEERVRKTILADASANVTSRFDDILSRIRVLASLEGFSDDETIICGVATIFCFVQANFPKDTTLSGKNGSEAVLAKLHMSEEQREDVRRVVIHHQQGKNPDGRVEEVIADAFNEVYGRKDLIPCLLAMHEEAANVKTKLTTFLSAHRERVVQNTFYTNSARHLVESPKNRQIDILDEFIAG
;
A
#
# COMPACT_ATOMS: atom_id res chain seq x y z
N MET A 1 -57.27 34.30 -60.27
CA MET A 1 -57.23 33.23 -59.27
C MET A 1 -56.15 32.24 -59.71
N LEU A 2 -55.04 32.23 -59.10
CA LEU A 2 -54.16 31.09 -59.18
C LEU A 2 -54.63 30.13 -58.09
N ASP A 3 -55.60 29.29 -58.44
CA ASP A 3 -55.92 28.13 -57.61
C ASP A 3 -54.80 27.10 -57.84
N GLY A 4 -54.00 26.98 -56.91
CA GLY A 4 -52.93 26.02 -56.89
C GLY A 4 -51.73 26.56 -56.09
N ALA A 5 -51.43 25.92 -55.05
CA ALA A 5 -50.17 26.21 -54.35
C ALA A 5 -49.04 26.22 -55.40
N HIS A 6 -48.40 27.35 -55.60
CA HIS A 6 -47.17 27.41 -56.41
C HIS A 6 -46.16 26.39 -55.83
N PRO A 7 -45.68 25.45 -56.61
CA PRO A 7 -44.87 24.35 -56.07
C PRO A 7 -43.57 24.79 -55.40
N ASP A 8 -43.14 26.03 -55.54
CA ASP A 8 -41.87 26.56 -55.06
C ASP A 8 -42.00 27.58 -53.92
N THR A 9 -43.10 27.62 -53.22
CA THR A 9 -43.23 28.46 -52.02
C THR A 9 -42.67 27.75 -50.81
N ALA A 10 -41.50 28.19 -50.36
CA ALA A 10 -40.83 27.62 -49.18
C ALA A 10 -41.13 28.45 -47.92
N VAL A 11 -41.71 27.83 -46.93
CA VAL A 11 -41.93 28.44 -45.61
C VAL A 11 -41.07 27.75 -44.59
N SER A 12 -40.17 28.49 -43.97
CA SER A 12 -39.33 28.00 -42.90
C SER A 12 -39.70 28.64 -41.56
N PHE A 13 -39.72 27.82 -40.49
CA PHE A 13 -40.09 28.25 -39.15
C PHE A 13 -38.91 28.20 -38.21
N SER A 14 -38.75 29.21 -37.38
CA SER A 14 -37.88 29.18 -36.19
C SER A 14 -38.70 29.51 -34.92
N ARG A 15 -38.12 29.36 -33.74
CA ARG A 15 -38.78 29.65 -32.45
C ARG A 15 -39.19 31.11 -32.26
N ARG A 16 -38.72 32.06 -33.08
CA ARG A 16 -38.95 33.52 -32.91
C ARG A 16 -39.47 34.22 -34.16
N TYR A 17 -39.30 33.66 -35.34
CA TYR A 17 -39.76 34.29 -36.58
C TYR A 17 -40.08 33.24 -37.63
N MET A 18 -40.96 33.62 -38.52
CA MET A 18 -41.37 32.88 -39.72
C MET A 18 -40.75 33.59 -40.92
N ARG A 19 -40.19 32.82 -41.83
CA ARG A 19 -39.70 33.31 -43.12
C ARG A 19 -40.53 32.66 -44.22
N MET A 20 -41.05 33.47 -45.11
CA MET A 20 -41.80 33.03 -46.28
C MET A 20 -41.09 33.56 -47.53
N ALA A 21 -40.95 32.73 -48.53
CA ALA A 21 -40.42 33.09 -49.84
C ALA A 21 -41.38 32.64 -50.91
N TRP A 22 -41.45 33.35 -52.00
CA TRP A 22 -42.30 33.08 -53.14
C TRP A 22 -41.62 33.43 -54.46
N ASP A 23 -42.09 32.91 -55.58
CA ASP A 23 -41.57 33.23 -56.89
C ASP A 23 -41.99 34.63 -57.38
N VAL A 24 -41.09 35.20 -58.19
CA VAL A 24 -41.34 36.51 -58.79
C VAL A 24 -42.60 36.46 -59.71
N VAL A 25 -43.56 37.30 -59.43
CA VAL A 25 -44.68 37.53 -60.37
C VAL A 25 -44.16 38.49 -61.43
N PRO A 26 -44.24 38.17 -62.73
CA PRO A 26 -43.72 39.05 -63.79
C PRO A 26 -44.52 40.37 -63.80
N SER A 27 -43.86 41.44 -63.33
CA SER A 27 -44.35 42.81 -63.38
C SER A 27 -43.16 43.78 -63.46
N PHE A 28 -43.45 44.99 -64.02
CA PHE A 28 -42.39 45.99 -64.26
C PHE A 28 -41.84 46.60 -62.96
N GLU A 29 -42.51 46.49 -61.87
CA GLU A 29 -42.08 46.90 -60.53
C GLU A 29 -42.61 45.88 -59.51
N PRO A 30 -41.73 44.95 -59.03
CA PRO A 30 -42.15 43.90 -58.10
C PRO A 30 -42.23 44.45 -56.68
N THR A 31 -43.31 45.13 -56.35
CA THR A 31 -43.68 45.47 -54.99
C THR A 31 -44.77 44.53 -54.50
N TYR A 32 -44.52 43.89 -53.33
CA TYR A 32 -45.46 42.99 -52.72
C TYR A 32 -45.92 43.51 -51.38
N THR A 33 -47.29 43.48 -51.17
CA THR A 33 -47.85 43.78 -49.86
C THR A 33 -48.08 42.45 -49.13
N VAL A 34 -47.39 42.23 -47.99
CA VAL A 34 -47.57 41.06 -47.16
C VAL A 34 -48.47 41.41 -45.99
N THR A 35 -49.66 40.80 -45.93
CA THR A 35 -50.61 41.05 -44.85
C THR A 35 -50.92 39.76 -44.10
N GLN A 36 -50.89 39.81 -42.79
CA GLN A 36 -51.30 38.71 -41.90
C GLN A 36 -52.64 39.08 -41.28
N ILE A 37 -53.67 38.23 -41.48
CA ILE A 37 -55.00 38.40 -40.95
C ILE A 37 -55.27 37.32 -39.91
N SER A 38 -55.75 37.71 -38.74
CA SER A 38 -56.13 36.78 -37.68
C SER A 38 -57.30 35.87 -38.08
N ALA A 39 -57.50 34.83 -37.30
CA ALA A 39 -58.69 33.97 -37.48
C ALA A 39 -59.99 34.72 -37.25
N SER A 40 -59.98 35.83 -36.53
CA SER A 40 -61.17 36.75 -36.35
C SER A 40 -61.37 37.72 -37.49
N GLY A 41 -60.41 37.82 -38.43
CA GLY A 41 -60.49 38.73 -39.56
C GLY A 41 -59.72 40.05 -39.36
N ASP A 42 -59.09 40.24 -38.25
CA ASP A 42 -58.31 41.45 -37.94
C ASP A 42 -56.92 41.40 -38.55
N THR A 43 -56.46 42.52 -39.09
CA THR A 43 -55.08 42.61 -39.63
C THR A 43 -54.08 42.64 -38.48
N ILE A 44 -53.26 41.61 -38.37
CA ILE A 44 -52.21 41.52 -37.35
C ILE A 44 -51.03 42.43 -37.73
N PHE A 45 -50.61 42.38 -38.97
CA PHE A 45 -49.67 43.32 -39.56
C PHE A 45 -49.85 43.38 -41.09
N SER A 46 -49.31 44.50 -41.66
CA SER A 46 -49.23 44.65 -43.12
C SER A 46 -47.92 45.39 -43.41
N ALA A 47 -47.13 44.91 -44.37
CA ALA A 47 -45.86 45.50 -44.77
C ALA A 47 -45.66 45.37 -46.29
N GLU A 48 -45.01 46.32 -46.89
CA GLU A 48 -44.61 46.29 -48.32
C GLU A 48 -43.13 45.83 -48.40
N THR A 49 -42.81 45.02 -49.38
CA THR A 49 -41.48 44.56 -49.70
C THR A 49 -41.29 44.43 -51.21
N SER A 50 -40.11 44.74 -51.67
CA SER A 50 -39.66 44.46 -53.06
C SER A 50 -38.99 43.11 -53.19
N ASP A 51 -38.67 42.46 -52.05
CA ASP A 51 -38.04 41.15 -52.03
C ASP A 51 -39.03 40.01 -52.22
N THR A 52 -38.62 38.91 -52.79
CA THR A 52 -39.41 37.67 -52.91
C THR A 52 -39.41 36.84 -51.64
N TRP A 53 -39.07 37.42 -50.53
CA TRP A 53 -39.12 36.80 -49.21
C TRP A 53 -39.45 37.84 -48.12
N PHE A 54 -40.05 37.41 -47.07
CA PHE A 54 -40.35 38.23 -45.90
C PHE A 54 -40.22 37.41 -44.63
N ALA A 55 -39.61 38.01 -43.59
CA ALA A 55 -39.46 37.38 -42.29
C ALA A 55 -40.09 38.26 -41.20
N PHE A 56 -40.90 37.69 -40.36
CA PHE A 56 -41.62 38.41 -39.31
C PHE A 56 -41.64 37.62 -38.00
N MET A 57 -41.78 38.33 -36.89
CA MET A 57 -41.91 37.69 -35.59
C MET A 57 -43.29 37.12 -35.39
N THR A 58 -43.37 35.87 -34.98
CA THR A 58 -44.62 35.23 -34.62
C THR A 58 -45.06 35.67 -33.22
N SER A 59 -46.17 36.38 -33.11
CA SER A 59 -46.87 36.64 -31.84
C SER A 59 -47.83 35.50 -31.49
N GLY A 60 -48.22 35.40 -30.22
CA GLY A 60 -49.16 34.36 -29.75
C GLY A 60 -50.50 34.32 -30.48
N ASP A 61 -50.91 35.41 -31.13
CA ASP A 61 -52.17 35.57 -31.81
C ASP A 61 -52.13 35.11 -33.27
N ALA A 62 -51.03 34.59 -33.75
CA ALA A 62 -50.82 34.10 -35.12
C ALA A 62 -51.43 32.70 -35.38
N VAL A 63 -52.02 32.05 -34.36
CA VAL A 63 -52.62 30.71 -34.51
C VAL A 63 -53.90 30.78 -35.34
N GLY A 64 -53.90 30.11 -36.50
CA GLY A 64 -55.06 30.11 -37.43
C GLY A 64 -55.13 31.34 -38.32
N SER A 65 -54.12 32.20 -38.37
CA SER A 65 -54.07 33.38 -39.21
C SER A 65 -53.85 33.02 -40.70
N THR A 66 -54.33 33.86 -41.60
CA THR A 66 -54.04 33.74 -43.01
C THR A 66 -53.03 34.79 -43.44
N LEU A 67 -52.02 34.34 -44.12
CA LEU A 67 -51.02 35.22 -44.72
C LEU A 67 -51.35 35.44 -46.17
N THR A 68 -51.49 36.69 -46.58
CA THR A 68 -51.77 37.07 -47.96
C THR A 68 -50.59 37.86 -48.51
N VAL A 69 -50.12 37.46 -49.67
CA VAL A 69 -49.09 38.20 -50.41
C VAL A 69 -49.79 38.71 -51.69
N GLN A 70 -49.81 40.03 -51.88
CA GLN A 70 -50.43 40.66 -53.03
C GLN A 70 -49.42 41.50 -53.81
N SER A 71 -49.28 41.28 -55.08
CA SER A 71 -48.44 42.11 -55.95
C SER A 71 -49.16 43.42 -56.30
N ALA A 72 -48.45 44.44 -56.67
CA ALA A 72 -48.98 45.71 -57.14
C ALA A 72 -49.83 45.57 -58.39
N SER A 73 -49.67 44.48 -59.16
CA SER A 73 -50.50 44.16 -60.33
C SER A 73 -51.82 43.51 -59.99
N GLY A 74 -52.17 43.35 -58.71
CA GLY A 74 -53.40 42.78 -58.24
C GLY A 74 -53.46 41.25 -58.10
N SER A 75 -52.38 40.56 -58.46
CA SER A 75 -52.26 39.11 -58.22
C SER A 75 -52.02 38.83 -56.74
N SER A 76 -52.82 37.97 -56.13
CA SER A 76 -52.63 37.60 -54.71
C SER A 76 -52.71 36.11 -54.52
N PHE A 77 -51.91 35.62 -53.57
CA PHE A 77 -52.04 34.26 -53.07
C PHE A 77 -52.19 34.27 -51.54
N ARG A 78 -52.89 33.29 -51.02
CA ARG A 78 -53.10 33.16 -49.56
C ARG A 78 -52.59 31.86 -49.08
N VAL A 79 -51.84 31.91 -47.96
CA VAL A 79 -51.40 30.73 -47.27
C VAL A 79 -52.06 30.71 -45.88
N ALA A 80 -52.90 29.72 -45.65
CA ALA A 80 -53.49 29.53 -44.33
C ALA A 80 -52.41 28.94 -43.41
N THR A 81 -52.05 29.68 -42.40
CA THR A 81 -51.09 29.19 -41.36
C THR A 81 -51.87 28.46 -40.28
N SER A 82 -52.05 27.15 -40.41
CA SER A 82 -52.56 26.34 -39.31
C SER A 82 -51.47 26.05 -38.32
N TYR A 83 -51.16 26.98 -37.43
CA TYR A 83 -50.27 26.73 -36.30
C TYR A 83 -51.05 26.09 -35.15
N GLY A 84 -51.42 24.82 -35.31
CA GLY A 84 -51.93 24.03 -34.23
C GLY A 84 -50.74 23.66 -33.33
N ARG A 85 -50.66 24.19 -32.11
CA ARG A 85 -49.90 23.52 -31.07
C ARG A 85 -50.44 22.10 -30.98
N LYS A 86 -49.81 21.12 -31.66
CA LYS A 86 -50.03 19.72 -31.35
C LYS A 86 -49.58 19.58 -29.89
N ARG A 87 -50.55 19.52 -28.97
CA ARG A 87 -50.29 19.10 -27.60
C ARG A 87 -49.68 17.72 -27.73
N ILE A 88 -48.38 17.62 -27.38
CA ILE A 88 -47.68 16.34 -27.28
C ILE A 88 -48.51 15.54 -26.27
N PRO A 89 -49.06 14.39 -26.66
CA PRO A 89 -49.91 13.59 -25.76
C PRO A 89 -49.08 13.29 -24.48
N GLY A 90 -49.76 13.33 -23.33
CA GLY A 90 -49.10 13.15 -22.03
C GLY A 90 -48.26 11.87 -21.94
N TRP A 91 -48.63 10.82 -22.67
CA TRP A 91 -47.85 9.57 -22.74
C TRP A 91 -46.47 9.73 -23.38
N VAL A 92 -46.23 10.74 -24.23
CA VAL A 92 -44.91 11.03 -24.81
C VAL A 92 -43.96 11.54 -23.72
N TRP A 93 -44.44 12.36 -22.80
CA TRP A 93 -43.64 12.83 -21.66
C TRP A 93 -43.31 11.72 -20.68
N THR A 94 -44.25 10.78 -20.48
CA THR A 94 -43.97 9.59 -19.66
C THR A 94 -42.91 8.68 -20.32
N LEU A 95 -42.95 8.56 -21.65
CA LEU A 95 -41.96 7.78 -22.41
C LEU A 95 -40.56 8.43 -22.37
N VAL A 96 -40.47 9.76 -22.51
CA VAL A 96 -39.24 10.52 -22.40
C VAL A 96 -38.66 10.41 -20.98
N ALA A 97 -39.51 10.51 -19.96
CA ALA A 97 -39.10 10.33 -18.58
C ALA A 97 -38.58 8.89 -18.31
N ALA A 98 -39.29 7.87 -18.80
CA ALA A 98 -38.90 6.47 -18.69
C ALA A 98 -37.54 6.18 -19.39
N LEU A 99 -37.34 6.73 -20.60
CA LEU A 99 -36.07 6.63 -21.32
C LEU A 99 -34.94 7.36 -20.60
N GLY A 100 -35.23 8.51 -19.98
CA GLY A 100 -34.28 9.23 -19.14
C GLY A 100 -33.84 8.42 -17.94
N VAL A 101 -34.77 7.81 -17.21
CA VAL A 101 -34.49 6.92 -16.07
C VAL A 101 -33.69 5.68 -16.52
N ALA A 102 -34.08 5.06 -17.65
CA ALA A 102 -33.37 3.92 -18.20
C ALA A 102 -31.92 4.27 -18.61
N ALA A 103 -31.71 5.47 -19.19
CA ALA A 103 -30.38 5.94 -19.55
C ALA A 103 -29.48 6.18 -18.30
N VAL A 104 -30.05 6.80 -17.25
CA VAL A 104 -29.34 7.01 -15.98
C VAL A 104 -29.02 5.67 -15.30
N ALA A 105 -29.97 4.74 -15.27
CA ALA A 105 -29.77 3.39 -14.75
C ALA A 105 -28.71 2.65 -15.57
N GLY A 106 -28.73 2.74 -16.90
CA GLY A 106 -27.75 2.15 -17.81
C GLY A 106 -26.33 2.70 -17.58
N VAL A 107 -26.19 4.01 -17.38
CA VAL A 107 -24.91 4.64 -17.02
C VAL A 107 -24.46 4.18 -15.64
N GLY A 108 -25.36 4.08 -14.67
CA GLY A 108 -25.04 3.56 -13.33
C GLY A 108 -24.56 2.12 -13.36
N VAL A 109 -25.27 1.25 -14.09
CA VAL A 109 -24.85 -0.16 -14.28
C VAL A 109 -23.52 -0.24 -15.03
N TRP A 110 -23.32 0.59 -16.07
CA TRP A 110 -22.04 0.63 -16.80
C TRP A 110 -20.87 1.05 -15.90
N PHE A 111 -21.08 2.06 -15.03
CA PHE A 111 -20.08 2.48 -14.05
C PHE A 111 -19.76 1.38 -13.03
N LEU A 112 -20.79 0.69 -12.52
CA LEU A 112 -20.62 -0.44 -11.60
C LEU A 112 -19.87 -1.61 -12.26
N VAL A 113 -20.26 -1.97 -13.49
CA VAL A 113 -19.60 -3.04 -14.26
C VAL A 113 -18.15 -2.65 -14.58
N ARG A 114 -17.90 -1.40 -14.96
CA ARG A 114 -16.55 -0.90 -15.24
C ARG A 114 -15.68 -0.90 -13.99
N ARG A 115 -16.22 -0.45 -12.85
CA ARG A 115 -15.54 -0.49 -11.55
C ARG A 115 -15.22 -1.94 -11.16
N HIS A 116 -16.19 -2.83 -11.26
CA HIS A 116 -16.00 -4.25 -10.93
C HIS A 116 -15.02 -4.95 -11.88
N ARG A 117 -15.01 -4.61 -13.16
CA ARG A 117 -13.99 -5.09 -14.11
C ARG A 117 -12.60 -4.58 -13.74
N CYS A 118 -12.47 -3.31 -13.38
CA CYS A 118 -11.19 -2.73 -12.96
C CYS A 118 -10.68 -3.40 -11.66
N GLU A 119 -11.56 -3.66 -10.69
CA GLU A 119 -11.23 -4.41 -9.47
C GLU A 119 -10.83 -5.86 -9.78
N LEU A 120 -11.52 -6.52 -10.71
CA LEU A 120 -11.17 -7.87 -11.18
C LEU A 120 -9.87 -7.91 -11.97
N GLU A 121 -9.59 -6.92 -12.80
CA GLU A 121 -8.31 -6.82 -13.52
C GLU A 121 -7.16 -6.55 -12.55
N LEU A 122 -7.37 -5.68 -11.56
CA LEU A 122 -6.37 -5.43 -10.50
C LEU A 122 -6.12 -6.69 -9.67
N ALA A 123 -7.19 -7.38 -9.26
CA ALA A 123 -7.08 -8.65 -8.55
C ALA A 123 -6.42 -9.74 -9.41
N ARG A 124 -6.73 -9.82 -10.71
CA ARG A 124 -6.06 -10.75 -11.64
C ARG A 124 -4.59 -10.40 -11.84
N LYS A 125 -4.25 -9.11 -11.91
CA LYS A 125 -2.86 -8.66 -12.02
C LYS A 125 -2.08 -8.96 -10.75
N GLN A 126 -2.66 -8.70 -9.57
CA GLN A 126 -2.10 -9.10 -8.29
C GLN A 126 -1.95 -10.62 -8.16
N LEU A 127 -2.94 -11.39 -8.60
CA LEU A 127 -2.84 -12.86 -8.66
C LEU A 127 -1.75 -13.31 -9.62
N SER A 128 -1.63 -12.73 -10.83
CA SER A 128 -0.61 -13.10 -11.80
C SER A 128 0.81 -12.70 -11.36
N GLU A 129 0.97 -11.57 -10.69
CA GLU A 129 2.23 -11.14 -10.07
C GLU A 129 2.57 -12.06 -8.88
N THR A 130 1.59 -12.40 -8.05
CA THR A 130 1.74 -13.40 -6.98
C THR A 130 2.04 -14.79 -7.58
N GLU A 131 1.39 -15.17 -8.68
CA GLU A 131 1.66 -16.43 -9.39
C GLU A 131 3.04 -16.50 -10.04
N SER A 132 3.54 -15.40 -10.56
CA SER A 132 4.89 -15.32 -11.13
C SER A 132 5.97 -15.39 -10.04
N ASN A 133 5.72 -14.76 -8.88
CA ASN A 133 6.61 -14.82 -7.72
C ASN A 133 6.57 -16.19 -7.01
N VAL A 134 5.42 -16.86 -7.03
CA VAL A 134 5.18 -18.17 -6.40
C VAL A 134 5.89 -19.33 -7.11
N ARG A 135 6.33 -19.18 -8.37
CA ARG A 135 7.07 -20.22 -9.11
C ARG A 135 8.58 -20.17 -8.95
N LYS A 136 9.14 -19.11 -8.34
CA LYS A 136 10.59 -19.01 -8.18
C LYS A 136 11.01 -19.68 -6.88
N SER A 137 11.89 -20.69 -6.99
CA SER A 137 12.65 -21.17 -5.84
C SER A 137 13.52 -20.03 -5.32
N ARG A 138 13.52 -19.84 -4.00
CA ARG A 138 14.29 -18.80 -3.33
C ARG A 138 15.28 -19.42 -2.37
N LYS A 139 16.51 -18.95 -2.41
CA LYS A 139 17.55 -19.32 -1.45
C LYS A 139 17.51 -18.35 -0.27
N TYR A 140 17.49 -18.89 0.93
CA TYR A 140 17.69 -18.17 2.18
C TYR A 140 19.01 -18.61 2.76
N GLU A 141 19.91 -17.68 3.00
CA GLU A 141 21.23 -17.98 3.58
C GLU A 141 21.12 -18.26 5.08
N PHE A 142 20.00 -17.85 5.69
CA PHE A 142 19.85 -17.87 7.13
C PHE A 142 18.39 -18.15 7.52
N ALA A 143 18.12 -19.42 7.87
CA ALA A 143 16.83 -19.87 8.39
C ALA A 143 17.07 -20.86 9.54
N THR A 144 16.17 -20.88 10.50
CA THR A 144 16.22 -21.81 11.62
C THR A 144 15.04 -22.77 11.51
N VAL A 145 15.33 -24.05 11.45
CA VAL A 145 14.33 -25.13 11.26
C VAL A 145 14.19 -25.90 12.57
N LEU A 146 12.94 -26.14 12.96
CA LEU A 146 12.56 -26.93 14.11
C LEU A 146 11.74 -28.14 13.68
N PHE A 147 12.10 -29.30 14.23
CA PHE A 147 11.28 -30.52 14.18
C PHE A 147 10.90 -30.94 15.59
N THR A 148 9.64 -31.41 15.73
CA THR A 148 9.23 -32.16 16.91
C THR A 148 8.81 -33.57 16.50
N ASP A 149 8.87 -34.50 17.44
CA ASP A 149 8.39 -35.88 17.28
C ASP A 149 7.89 -36.42 18.62
N ILE A 150 6.79 -37.19 18.61
CA ILE A 150 6.22 -37.76 19.83
C ILE A 150 7.00 -39.01 20.19
N GLN A 151 7.50 -39.06 21.43
CA GLN A 151 8.28 -40.22 21.90
C GLN A 151 7.44 -41.49 21.92
N GLY A 152 7.83 -42.49 21.11
CA GLY A 152 7.21 -43.80 21.08
C GLY A 152 5.85 -43.85 20.39
N PHE A 153 5.53 -42.90 19.52
CA PHE A 153 4.26 -42.77 18.80
C PHE A 153 3.82 -44.05 18.10
N THR A 154 4.74 -44.77 17.48
CA THR A 154 4.41 -46.07 16.82
C THR A 154 3.79 -47.09 17.79
N LYS A 155 4.22 -47.12 19.05
CA LYS A 155 3.61 -47.98 20.07
C LYS A 155 2.27 -47.44 20.55
N ILE A 156 2.20 -46.11 20.73
CA ILE A 156 0.98 -45.40 21.16
C ILE A 156 -0.12 -45.64 20.12
N SER A 157 0.14 -45.40 18.86
CA SER A 157 -0.82 -45.54 17.76
C SER A 157 -1.33 -46.97 17.56
N ALA A 158 -0.52 -47.98 17.89
CA ALA A 158 -0.92 -49.37 17.82
C ALA A 158 -1.93 -49.79 18.91
N HIS A 159 -2.02 -49.03 20.03
CA HIS A 159 -2.84 -49.36 21.18
C HIS A 159 -3.93 -48.34 21.51
N THR A 160 -3.97 -47.23 20.78
CA THR A 160 -4.92 -46.12 20.97
C THR A 160 -5.99 -46.17 19.89
N ASP A 161 -7.23 -45.87 20.26
CA ASP A 161 -8.32 -45.69 19.31
C ASP A 161 -8.00 -44.59 18.31
N PRO A 162 -8.22 -44.83 16.98
CA PRO A 162 -7.84 -43.86 15.96
C PRO A 162 -8.47 -42.45 16.11
N GLU A 163 -9.73 -42.37 16.58
CA GLU A 163 -10.40 -41.08 16.78
C GLU A 163 -9.76 -40.33 17.94
N LYS A 164 -9.51 -41.01 19.08
CA LYS A 164 -8.79 -40.40 20.21
C LYS A 164 -7.37 -39.99 19.84
N LEU A 165 -6.69 -40.78 19.01
CA LEU A 165 -5.34 -40.45 18.56
C LEU A 165 -5.31 -39.15 17.76
N VAL A 166 -6.28 -38.97 16.87
CA VAL A 166 -6.41 -37.73 16.06
C VAL A 166 -6.75 -36.54 16.97
N ASP A 167 -7.71 -36.69 17.88
CA ASP A 167 -8.10 -35.66 18.81
C ASP A 167 -6.93 -35.18 19.71
N GLU A 168 -6.11 -36.15 20.18
CA GLU A 168 -4.93 -35.81 20.97
C GLU A 168 -3.86 -35.07 20.13
N LEU A 169 -3.57 -35.56 18.91
CA LEU A 169 -2.63 -34.86 18.00
C LEU A 169 -3.09 -33.44 17.69
N ASP A 170 -4.39 -33.26 17.48
CA ASP A 170 -4.96 -31.94 17.17
C ASP A 170 -4.74 -30.96 18.33
N ARG A 171 -4.87 -31.39 19.59
CA ARG A 171 -4.55 -30.57 20.77
C ARG A 171 -3.11 -30.06 20.79
N TYR A 172 -2.13 -30.91 20.41
CA TYR A 172 -0.73 -30.49 20.29
C TYR A 172 -0.56 -29.46 19.19
N PHE A 173 -1.09 -29.77 18.00
CA PHE A 173 -0.84 -28.96 16.82
C PHE A 173 -1.55 -27.61 16.87
N ILE A 174 -2.75 -27.51 17.47
CA ILE A 174 -3.42 -26.23 17.71
C ILE A 174 -2.54 -25.32 18.58
N TYR A 175 -2.04 -25.83 19.69
CA TYR A 175 -1.19 -25.03 20.56
C TYR A 175 0.15 -24.67 19.89
N PHE A 176 0.72 -25.56 19.11
CA PHE A 176 1.95 -25.29 18.37
C PHE A 176 1.71 -24.24 17.28
N ASP A 177 0.56 -24.26 16.63
CA ASP A 177 0.16 -23.23 15.66
C ASP A 177 0.03 -21.86 16.32
N GLU A 178 -0.55 -21.76 17.52
CA GLU A 178 -0.60 -20.52 18.31
C GLU A 178 0.81 -19.99 18.67
N LEU A 179 1.72 -20.89 19.03
CA LEU A 179 3.09 -20.51 19.35
C LEU A 179 3.87 -19.98 18.13
N VAL A 180 3.78 -20.67 17.00
CA VAL A 180 4.49 -20.23 15.80
C VAL A 180 3.95 -18.90 15.29
N GLU A 181 2.64 -18.67 15.37
CA GLU A 181 2.01 -17.38 15.05
C GLU A 181 2.48 -16.28 16.01
N LYS A 182 2.51 -16.54 17.32
CA LYS A 182 2.99 -15.61 18.35
C LYS A 182 4.40 -15.10 18.08
N TYR A 183 5.30 -15.96 17.61
CA TYR A 183 6.70 -15.64 17.36
C TYR A 183 7.02 -15.30 15.90
N GLY A 184 6.04 -15.33 14.99
CA GLY A 184 6.28 -15.06 13.56
C GLY A 184 7.09 -16.15 12.86
N VAL A 185 7.01 -17.38 13.36
CA VAL A 185 7.63 -18.57 12.78
C VAL A 185 6.65 -19.21 11.80
N GLU A 186 7.12 -19.66 10.64
CA GLU A 186 6.27 -20.27 9.61
C GLU A 186 6.06 -21.76 9.87
N LYS A 187 4.80 -22.21 9.97
CA LYS A 187 4.47 -23.63 9.94
C LYS A 187 4.71 -24.17 8.53
N ILE A 188 5.60 -25.15 8.39
CA ILE A 188 5.89 -25.75 7.09
C ILE A 188 4.93 -26.91 6.81
N LYS A 189 4.92 -27.91 7.67
CA LYS A 189 4.05 -29.10 7.53
C LYS A 189 4.06 -29.97 8.77
N THR A 190 3.10 -30.90 8.80
CA THR A 190 3.13 -32.04 9.71
C THR A 190 3.43 -33.32 8.91
N ILE A 191 4.19 -34.24 9.48
CA ILE A 191 4.54 -35.55 8.88
C ILE A 191 4.24 -36.62 9.92
N GLY A 192 3.01 -37.18 9.88
CA GLY A 192 2.53 -38.03 10.94
C GLY A 192 2.40 -37.28 12.26
N ASP A 193 3.15 -37.70 13.27
CA ASP A 193 3.24 -37.07 14.59
C ASP A 193 4.35 -36.01 14.68
N SER A 194 5.07 -35.78 13.60
CA SER A 194 6.14 -34.81 13.54
C SER A 194 5.60 -33.46 13.08
N TYR A 195 5.93 -32.37 13.81
CA TYR A 195 5.61 -30.99 13.46
C TYR A 195 6.87 -30.28 12.99
N MET A 196 6.79 -29.62 11.83
CA MET A 196 7.91 -28.89 11.24
C MET A 196 7.55 -27.42 11.06
N CYS A 197 8.38 -26.54 11.61
CA CYS A 197 8.30 -25.09 11.40
C CYS A 197 9.68 -24.49 11.14
N ALA A 198 9.71 -23.25 10.63
CA ALA A 198 10.95 -22.57 10.33
C ALA A 198 10.83 -21.06 10.52
N GLY A 199 11.82 -20.44 11.10
CA GLY A 199 11.99 -19.00 11.18
C GLY A 199 12.89 -18.46 10.08
N GLY A 200 12.73 -17.17 9.71
CA GLY A 200 13.52 -16.53 8.65
C GLY A 200 13.04 -16.87 7.24
N VAL A 201 11.87 -17.49 7.10
CA VAL A 201 11.16 -17.80 5.86
C VAL A 201 9.66 -17.58 6.06
N PRO A 202 8.88 -17.13 5.06
CA PRO A 202 9.30 -16.67 3.74
C PRO A 202 9.95 -15.28 3.76
N ASP A 203 9.89 -14.57 4.87
CA ASP A 203 10.55 -13.28 5.08
C ASP A 203 11.86 -13.48 5.88
N VAL A 204 12.87 -12.68 5.54
CA VAL A 204 14.13 -12.69 6.29
C VAL A 204 13.91 -12.04 7.65
N ASP A 205 14.33 -12.72 8.70
CA ASP A 205 14.28 -12.24 10.07
C ASP A 205 15.54 -12.71 10.83
N SER A 206 16.38 -11.77 11.27
CA SER A 206 17.61 -12.06 11.99
C SER A 206 17.35 -12.54 13.43
N ALA A 207 16.16 -12.31 13.97
CA ALA A 207 15.75 -12.78 15.30
C ALA A 207 15.35 -14.28 15.29
N ASN A 208 15.15 -14.87 14.10
CA ASN A 208 14.60 -16.22 13.95
C ASN A 208 15.25 -17.34 14.78
N PRO A 209 16.58 -17.39 15.05
CA PRO A 209 17.13 -18.44 15.88
C PRO A 209 16.65 -18.38 17.33
N ILE A 210 16.49 -17.16 17.84
CA ILE A 210 16.02 -16.94 19.22
C ILE A 210 14.55 -17.33 19.31
N GLU A 211 13.74 -16.89 18.35
CA GLU A 211 12.30 -17.13 18.28
C GLU A 211 11.96 -18.62 18.15
N VAL A 212 12.66 -19.31 17.26
CA VAL A 212 12.46 -20.77 17.06
C VAL A 212 12.87 -21.57 18.32
N VAL A 213 13.90 -21.13 19.03
CA VAL A 213 14.27 -21.76 20.31
C VAL A 213 13.25 -21.47 21.39
N LEU A 214 12.67 -20.26 21.45
CA LEU A 214 11.56 -19.92 22.35
C LEU A 214 10.34 -20.81 22.06
N VAL A 215 9.97 -20.96 20.79
CA VAL A 215 8.90 -21.88 20.38
C VAL A 215 9.14 -23.30 20.92
N GLY A 216 10.35 -23.83 20.72
CA GLY A 216 10.71 -25.16 21.22
C GLY A 216 10.62 -25.30 22.73
N LEU A 217 11.09 -24.29 23.48
CA LEU A 217 11.01 -24.30 24.94
C LEU A 217 9.57 -24.16 25.46
N GLU A 218 8.76 -23.29 24.85
CA GLU A 218 7.35 -23.16 25.25
C GLU A 218 6.52 -24.41 24.89
N MET A 219 6.83 -25.11 23.77
CA MET A 219 6.24 -26.41 23.45
C MET A 219 6.52 -27.44 24.54
N ILE A 220 7.77 -27.56 24.99
CA ILE A 220 8.16 -28.47 26.08
C ILE A 220 7.46 -28.08 27.39
N ALA A 221 7.50 -26.80 27.75
CA ALA A 221 6.87 -26.31 28.98
C ALA A 221 5.36 -26.56 29.03
N TYR A 222 4.67 -26.38 27.90
CA TYR A 222 3.24 -26.69 27.79
C TYR A 222 2.94 -28.16 28.07
N ILE A 223 3.72 -29.06 27.49
CA ILE A 223 3.53 -30.50 27.69
C ILE A 223 3.84 -30.91 29.13
N GLU A 224 4.88 -30.36 29.73
CA GLU A 224 5.23 -30.61 31.13
C GLU A 224 4.13 -30.15 32.10
N GLU A 225 3.54 -28.95 31.86
CA GLU A 225 2.44 -28.40 32.64
C GLU A 225 1.20 -29.30 32.56
N ARG A 226 0.83 -29.78 31.35
CA ARG A 226 -0.30 -30.67 31.16
C ARG A 226 -0.11 -32.02 31.83
N ARG A 227 1.09 -32.59 31.71
CA ARG A 227 1.44 -33.83 32.39
C ARG A 227 1.43 -33.71 33.92
N ALA A 228 1.89 -32.56 34.45
CA ALA A 228 1.85 -32.31 35.89
C ALA A 228 0.39 -32.22 36.40
N SER A 229 -0.54 -31.78 35.59
CA SER A 229 -1.98 -31.74 35.87
C SER A 229 -2.67 -33.10 35.74
N LYS A 230 -1.93 -34.19 35.56
CA LYS A 230 -2.39 -35.57 35.35
C LYS A 230 -3.21 -35.78 34.07
N GLU A 231 -3.08 -34.91 33.11
CA GLU A 231 -3.58 -35.12 31.76
C GLU A 231 -2.70 -36.17 31.04
N GLU A 232 -3.31 -37.03 30.22
CA GLU A 232 -2.57 -37.98 29.40
C GLU A 232 -1.91 -37.24 28.21
N PHE A 233 -0.73 -36.67 28.44
CA PHE A 233 0.07 -36.03 27.41
C PHE A 233 1.35 -36.84 27.13
N TRP A 234 1.65 -37.05 25.86
CA TRP A 234 2.86 -37.72 25.40
C TRP A 234 4.04 -36.78 25.38
N ASN A 235 5.20 -37.26 25.69
CA ASN A 235 6.39 -36.47 25.65
C ASN A 235 6.88 -36.24 24.21
N ILE A 236 7.48 -35.10 23.93
CA ILE A 236 8.06 -34.79 22.61
C ILE A 236 9.57 -34.65 22.70
N ARG A 237 10.24 -34.86 21.59
CA ARG A 237 11.60 -34.40 21.32
C ARG A 237 11.54 -33.18 20.45
N VAL A 238 12.48 -32.26 20.64
CA VAL A 238 12.63 -31.05 19.81
C VAL A 238 14.05 -30.95 19.31
N GLY A 239 14.20 -30.80 17.99
CA GLY A 239 15.50 -30.62 17.34
C GLY A 239 15.54 -29.38 16.48
N ILE A 240 16.58 -28.54 16.63
CA ILE A 240 16.71 -27.26 15.95
C ILE A 240 18.08 -27.14 15.28
N ASN A 241 18.06 -26.63 14.04
CA ASN A 241 19.30 -26.30 13.32
C ASN A 241 19.13 -25.04 12.49
N THR A 242 20.18 -24.21 12.43
CA THR A 242 20.21 -22.94 11.68
C THR A 242 21.20 -23.04 10.52
N GLY A 243 20.79 -22.59 9.32
CA GLY A 243 21.64 -22.57 8.14
C GLY A 243 20.88 -22.20 6.86
N PRO A 244 21.51 -22.35 5.67
CA PRO A 244 20.86 -22.01 4.41
C PRO A 244 19.78 -23.05 4.01
N VAL A 245 18.67 -22.55 3.43
CA VAL A 245 17.59 -23.37 2.89
C VAL A 245 17.17 -22.87 1.51
N MET A 246 16.61 -23.78 0.72
CA MET A 246 15.86 -23.44 -0.50
C MET A 246 14.37 -23.54 -0.20
N SER A 247 13.58 -22.59 -0.67
CA SER A 247 12.13 -22.66 -0.60
C SER A 247 11.48 -22.64 -1.99
N ALA A 248 10.30 -23.21 -2.10
CA ALA A 248 9.43 -23.02 -3.25
C ALA A 248 7.98 -23.32 -2.86
N TYR A 249 7.05 -22.77 -3.65
CA TYR A 249 5.66 -23.19 -3.62
C TYR A 249 5.46 -24.35 -4.60
N LEU A 250 5.01 -25.49 -4.13
CA LEU A 250 4.76 -26.69 -4.92
C LEU A 250 3.28 -26.93 -5.14
N GLY A 251 2.96 -27.55 -6.27
CA GLY A 251 1.61 -27.96 -6.64
C GLY A 251 0.91 -27.01 -7.62
N ASN A 252 0.08 -27.58 -8.49
CA ASN A 252 -0.69 -26.82 -9.50
C ASN A 252 -2.08 -26.44 -8.99
N ILE A 253 -2.72 -27.29 -8.18
CA ILE A 253 -4.10 -27.11 -7.69
C ILE A 253 -4.08 -26.44 -6.31
N LYS A 254 -3.28 -26.96 -5.41
CA LYS A 254 -3.05 -26.38 -4.08
C LYS A 254 -1.55 -26.11 -3.93
N LYS A 255 -1.19 -24.84 -3.90
CA LYS A 255 0.20 -24.43 -3.71
C LYS A 255 0.55 -24.56 -2.23
N VAL A 256 1.56 -25.34 -1.93
CA VAL A 256 2.08 -25.56 -0.58
C VAL A 256 3.50 -25.02 -0.54
N PHE A 257 3.76 -24.13 0.42
CA PHE A 257 5.10 -23.66 0.72
C PHE A 257 5.90 -24.77 1.38
N ASP A 258 7.09 -25.03 0.89
CA ASP A 258 7.97 -26.03 1.48
C ASP A 258 9.44 -25.58 1.38
N ILE A 259 10.30 -26.16 2.23
CA ILE A 259 11.73 -25.85 2.30
C ILE A 259 12.58 -27.13 2.21
N TRP A 260 13.75 -26.98 1.60
CA TRP A 260 14.71 -28.08 1.41
C TRP A 260 16.12 -27.61 1.70
N GLY A 261 16.97 -28.56 1.97
CA GLY A 261 18.40 -28.36 2.12
C GLY A 261 18.98 -29.20 3.24
N ASP A 262 20.29 -29.14 3.33
CA ASP A 262 21.06 -29.81 4.37
C ASP A 262 20.67 -29.37 5.78
N THR A 263 20.29 -28.09 5.92
CA THR A 263 19.79 -27.49 7.16
C THR A 263 18.57 -28.20 7.69
N VAL A 264 17.61 -28.52 6.81
CA VAL A 264 16.38 -29.25 7.14
C VAL A 264 16.70 -30.68 7.63
N ASN A 265 17.57 -31.39 6.89
CA ASN A 265 17.99 -32.73 7.27
C ASN A 265 18.72 -32.74 8.61
N THR A 266 19.55 -31.71 8.86
CA THR A 266 20.28 -31.58 10.12
C THR A 266 19.33 -31.31 11.29
N ALA A 267 18.31 -30.46 11.13
CA ALA A 267 17.30 -30.22 12.16
C ALA A 267 16.55 -31.51 12.53
N SER A 268 16.15 -32.31 11.55
CA SER A 268 15.55 -33.63 11.79
C SER A 268 16.51 -34.59 12.53
N ARG A 269 17.85 -34.49 12.30
CA ARG A 269 18.84 -35.26 13.05
C ARG A 269 19.05 -34.73 14.47
N MET A 270 18.91 -33.44 14.69
CA MET A 270 18.89 -32.87 16.04
C MET A 270 17.71 -33.41 16.84
N GLU A 271 16.51 -33.52 16.19
CA GLU A 271 15.33 -34.12 16.82
C GLU A 271 15.58 -35.59 17.17
N SER A 272 15.91 -36.43 16.18
CA SER A 272 16.07 -37.88 16.40
C SER A 272 17.26 -38.25 17.30
N GLY A 273 18.30 -37.40 17.37
CA GLY A 273 19.38 -37.47 18.34
C GLY A 273 19.07 -36.85 19.69
N GLY A 274 17.89 -36.23 19.84
CA GLY A 274 17.46 -35.55 21.07
C GLY A 274 16.94 -36.48 22.15
N GLU A 275 16.60 -35.89 23.30
CA GLU A 275 15.94 -36.54 24.42
C GLU A 275 14.53 -35.96 24.61
N ALA A 276 13.59 -36.78 25.02
CA ALA A 276 12.23 -36.35 25.28
C ALA A 276 12.19 -35.33 26.44
N GLY A 277 11.38 -34.28 26.28
CA GLY A 277 11.29 -33.17 27.23
C GLY A 277 12.46 -32.18 27.15
N ARG A 278 13.27 -32.24 26.09
CA ARG A 278 14.42 -31.33 25.93
C ARG A 278 14.53 -30.79 24.51
N VAL A 279 14.99 -29.54 24.41
CA VAL A 279 15.30 -28.89 23.15
C VAL A 279 16.78 -29.14 22.81
N ASN A 280 17.05 -29.87 21.73
CA ASN A 280 18.38 -30.21 21.24
C ASN A 280 18.74 -29.34 20.04
N ILE A 281 19.85 -28.62 20.10
CA ILE A 281 20.29 -27.70 19.06
C ILE A 281 21.68 -28.05 18.53
N SER A 282 21.93 -27.70 17.27
CA SER A 282 23.26 -27.79 16.65
C SER A 282 24.20 -26.68 17.12
N GLU A 283 25.50 -26.84 16.89
CA GLU A 283 26.51 -25.81 17.08
C GLU A 283 26.18 -24.51 16.34
N SER A 284 25.69 -24.62 15.10
CA SER A 284 25.33 -23.43 14.30
C SER A 284 24.20 -22.61 14.91
N THR A 285 23.23 -23.26 15.58
CA THR A 285 22.19 -22.58 16.35
C THR A 285 22.73 -22.06 17.66
N TYR A 286 23.54 -22.87 18.39
CA TYR A 286 24.11 -22.47 19.66
C TYR A 286 24.91 -21.17 19.58
N GLN A 287 25.76 -20.99 18.57
CA GLN A 287 26.56 -19.77 18.39
C GLN A 287 25.70 -18.50 18.25
N ARG A 288 24.44 -18.62 17.85
CA ARG A 288 23.52 -17.50 17.66
C ARG A 288 22.64 -17.20 18.87
N VAL A 289 22.44 -18.21 19.74
CA VAL A 289 21.48 -18.09 20.86
C VAL A 289 22.14 -18.11 22.23
N ARG A 290 23.42 -18.46 22.34
CA ARG A 290 24.16 -18.59 23.62
C ARG A 290 24.14 -17.34 24.50
N ASP A 291 23.97 -16.16 23.90
CA ASP A 291 23.91 -14.90 24.65
C ASP A 291 22.57 -14.71 25.36
N PHE A 292 21.54 -15.45 24.93
CA PHE A 292 20.17 -15.35 25.44
C PHE A 292 19.73 -16.54 26.28
N PHE A 293 20.30 -17.73 26.03
CA PHE A 293 19.90 -18.97 26.67
C PHE A 293 21.02 -19.61 27.46
N GLU A 294 20.65 -20.32 28.50
CA GLU A 294 21.52 -21.26 29.19
C GLU A 294 21.53 -22.58 28.45
N CYS A 295 22.66 -22.99 27.94
CA CYS A 295 22.83 -24.22 27.19
C CYS A 295 23.82 -25.17 27.86
N GLU A 296 23.57 -26.46 27.73
CA GLU A 296 24.42 -27.55 28.20
C GLU A 296 25.05 -28.29 27.01
N TYR A 297 26.38 -28.36 26.97
CA TYR A 297 27.09 -29.11 25.94
C TYR A 297 26.89 -30.62 26.14
N ARG A 298 26.41 -31.33 25.09
CA ARG A 298 26.21 -32.79 25.11
C ARG A 298 27.41 -33.59 24.63
N GLY A 299 28.38 -32.95 23.99
CA GLY A 299 29.51 -33.58 23.30
C GLY A 299 29.22 -33.78 21.81
N LYS A 300 30.13 -34.48 21.16
CA LYS A 300 30.01 -34.88 19.76
C LYS A 300 29.15 -36.13 19.65
N MET A 301 28.07 -36.00 18.94
CA MET A 301 27.09 -37.08 18.75
C MET A 301 27.13 -37.57 17.29
N PRO A 302 27.06 -38.90 17.07
CA PRO A 302 27.07 -39.44 15.72
C PRO A 302 25.78 -39.05 14.97
N VAL A 303 25.95 -38.46 13.78
CA VAL A 303 24.86 -38.05 12.92
C VAL A 303 24.95 -38.80 11.59
N LYS A 304 23.88 -39.46 11.21
CA LYS A 304 23.81 -40.30 9.98
C LYS A 304 24.21 -39.44 8.76
N TYR A 305 25.21 -39.90 8.01
CA TYR A 305 25.79 -39.27 6.82
C TYR A 305 26.57 -37.94 7.05
N LYS A 306 26.84 -37.55 8.34
CA LYS A 306 27.54 -36.31 8.67
C LYS A 306 28.70 -36.48 9.62
N GLY A 307 28.93 -37.71 10.09
CA GLY A 307 29.95 -37.97 11.11
C GLY A 307 29.51 -37.54 12.51
N GLU A 308 30.38 -36.95 13.25
CA GLU A 308 30.09 -36.41 14.59
C GLU A 308 29.80 -34.93 14.53
N MET A 309 28.77 -34.50 15.25
CA MET A 309 28.35 -33.09 15.35
C MET A 309 28.23 -32.69 16.82
N ASP A 310 28.67 -31.49 17.14
CA ASP A 310 28.48 -30.88 18.45
C ASP A 310 27.01 -30.55 18.67
N MET A 311 26.46 -31.00 19.80
CA MET A 311 25.07 -30.79 20.18
C MET A 311 24.96 -30.14 21.55
N TYR A 312 23.92 -29.38 21.75
CA TYR A 312 23.64 -28.68 23.00
C TYR A 312 22.18 -28.85 23.38
N PHE A 313 21.90 -28.98 24.67
CA PHE A 313 20.53 -28.83 25.19
C PHE A 313 20.32 -27.40 25.66
N VAL A 314 19.24 -26.79 25.22
CA VAL A 314 18.77 -25.53 25.77
C VAL A 314 18.01 -25.81 27.06
N LYS A 315 18.47 -25.24 28.17
CA LYS A 315 17.84 -25.42 29.49
C LYS A 315 16.73 -24.43 29.73
N ARG A 316 17.03 -23.16 29.55
CA ARG A 316 16.09 -22.03 29.80
C ARG A 316 16.60 -20.74 29.19
N LEU A 317 15.73 -19.72 29.16
CA LEU A 317 16.15 -18.35 29.02
C LEU A 317 17.05 -17.92 30.19
N LYS A 318 18.04 -17.06 29.93
CA LYS A 318 18.77 -16.39 31.00
C LYS A 318 17.83 -15.51 31.82
N GLU A 319 18.10 -15.37 33.12
CA GLU A 319 17.22 -14.64 34.06
C GLU A 319 16.92 -13.21 33.62
N GLU A 320 17.92 -12.53 33.07
CA GLU A 320 17.79 -11.14 32.57
C GLU A 320 16.78 -10.98 31.43
N TYR A 321 16.44 -12.06 30.69
CA TYR A 321 15.52 -12.09 29.56
C TYR A 321 14.21 -12.82 29.85
N CYS A 322 14.05 -13.36 31.05
CA CYS A 322 12.93 -14.18 31.40
C CYS A 322 11.89 -13.43 32.27
N GLN A 323 10.62 -13.74 32.08
CA GLN A 323 9.58 -13.29 33.01
C GLN A 323 9.76 -13.96 34.36
N GLN A 324 9.49 -13.23 35.43
CA GLN A 324 9.60 -13.74 36.80
C GLN A 324 8.72 -15.00 36.98
N GLY A 325 9.34 -16.05 37.49
CA GLY A 325 8.67 -17.34 37.71
C GLY A 325 8.54 -18.24 36.47
N SER A 326 9.09 -17.86 35.33
CA SER A 326 9.15 -18.67 34.12
C SER A 326 10.57 -19.11 33.78
N THR A 327 10.71 -20.12 32.95
CA THR A 327 11.98 -20.59 32.36
C THR A 327 12.07 -20.36 30.86
N CYS A 328 10.95 -20.05 30.20
CA CYS A 328 10.84 -19.97 28.75
C CYS A 328 10.14 -18.72 28.24
N LYS A 329 9.32 -18.02 29.06
CA LYS A 329 8.57 -16.84 28.61
C LYS A 329 9.47 -15.61 28.63
N PRO A 330 9.64 -14.93 27.46
CA PRO A 330 10.48 -13.75 27.37
C PRO A 330 9.86 -12.55 28.11
N ASN A 331 10.71 -11.73 28.71
CA ASN A 331 10.31 -10.44 29.26
C ASN A 331 10.37 -9.33 28.19
N ASP A 332 9.92 -8.13 28.56
CA ASP A 332 9.88 -6.97 27.66
C ASP A 332 11.28 -6.58 27.14
N ALA A 333 12.34 -6.78 27.93
CA ALA A 333 13.71 -6.48 27.52
C ALA A 333 14.14 -7.35 26.33
N LEU A 334 13.83 -8.66 26.34
CA LEU A 334 14.10 -9.53 25.19
C LEU A 334 13.21 -9.15 24.00
N MET A 335 11.92 -8.92 24.23
CA MET A 335 11.00 -8.57 23.14
C MET A 335 11.42 -7.30 22.40
N ARG A 336 11.92 -6.28 23.12
CA ARG A 336 12.49 -5.07 22.51
C ARG A 336 13.75 -5.38 21.69
N LYS A 337 14.66 -6.22 22.19
CA LYS A 337 15.85 -6.63 21.42
C LYS A 337 15.48 -7.34 20.11
N LEU A 338 14.49 -8.24 20.14
CA LEU A 338 14.00 -8.91 18.94
C LEU A 338 13.38 -7.90 17.96
N GLN A 339 12.63 -6.93 18.47
CA GLN A 339 12.03 -5.87 17.67
C GLN A 339 13.10 -4.99 16.99
N ILE A 340 14.16 -4.63 17.69
CA ILE A 340 15.31 -3.87 17.12
C ILE A 340 15.96 -4.66 15.97
N LEU A 341 16.16 -5.98 16.12
CA LEU A 341 16.70 -6.83 15.04
C LEU A 341 15.79 -6.82 13.82
N ARG A 342 14.46 -6.94 13.99
CA ARG A 342 13.50 -6.87 12.88
C ARG A 342 13.49 -5.51 12.18
N ILE A 343 13.67 -4.41 12.92
CA ILE A 343 13.77 -3.07 12.34
C ILE A 343 15.02 -2.97 11.47
N HIS A 344 16.15 -3.51 11.94
CA HIS A 344 17.37 -3.55 11.14
C HIS A 344 17.18 -4.35 9.85
N ASP A 345 16.53 -5.51 9.91
CA ASP A 345 16.18 -6.28 8.71
C ASP A 345 15.22 -5.51 7.78
N PHE A 346 14.31 -4.72 8.33
CA PHE A 346 13.44 -3.84 7.57
C PHE A 346 14.23 -2.76 6.84
N GLU A 347 15.17 -2.09 7.50
CA GLU A 347 16.09 -1.12 6.88
C GLU A 347 16.86 -1.76 5.71
N GLU A 348 17.45 -2.94 5.93
CA GLU A 348 18.18 -3.68 4.88
C GLU A 348 17.27 -4.09 3.70
N ARG A 349 16.03 -4.47 4.00
CA ARG A 349 15.05 -4.77 2.95
C ARG A 349 14.72 -3.54 2.12
N VAL A 350 14.50 -2.37 2.76
CA VAL A 350 14.25 -1.11 2.06
C VAL A 350 15.43 -0.76 1.16
N ARG A 351 16.68 -0.90 1.64
CA ARG A 351 17.88 -0.70 0.80
C ARG A 351 17.90 -1.61 -0.43
N LYS A 352 17.63 -2.90 -0.24
CA LYS A 352 17.72 -3.92 -1.31
C LYS A 352 16.56 -3.89 -2.30
N THR A 353 15.41 -3.35 -1.94
CA THR A 353 14.20 -3.39 -2.79
C THR A 353 13.80 -2.02 -3.30
N ILE A 354 13.67 -1.03 -2.42
CA ILE A 354 13.17 0.31 -2.78
C ILE A 354 14.31 1.21 -3.27
N LEU A 355 15.48 1.13 -2.61
CA LEU A 355 16.64 1.95 -2.96
C LEU A 355 17.58 1.30 -3.98
N ALA A 356 17.30 0.07 -4.43
CA ALA A 356 18.18 -0.67 -5.36
C ALA A 356 18.46 0.10 -6.66
N ASP A 357 17.45 0.79 -7.19
CA ASP A 357 17.52 1.58 -8.41
C ASP A 357 17.63 3.10 -8.13
N ALA A 358 17.81 3.50 -6.86
CA ALA A 358 17.97 4.88 -6.47
C ALA A 358 19.38 5.41 -6.77
N SER A 359 19.52 6.73 -6.94
CA SER A 359 20.84 7.34 -7.07
C SER A 359 21.67 7.16 -5.78
N ALA A 360 22.99 7.21 -5.94
CA ALA A 360 23.91 7.11 -4.80
C ALA A 360 23.64 8.19 -3.73
N ASN A 361 23.20 9.39 -4.15
CA ASN A 361 22.86 10.48 -3.24
C ASN A 361 21.61 10.17 -2.41
N VAL A 362 20.56 9.59 -3.00
CA VAL A 362 19.34 9.20 -2.28
C VAL A 362 19.65 8.13 -1.24
N THR A 363 20.48 7.14 -1.62
CA THR A 363 20.90 6.06 -0.70
C THR A 363 21.77 6.59 0.43
N SER A 364 22.76 7.44 0.12
CA SER A 364 23.60 8.07 1.15
C SER A 364 22.78 8.92 2.11
N ARG A 365 21.82 9.69 1.59
CA ARG A 365 20.92 10.51 2.42
C ARG A 365 20.06 9.67 3.35
N PHE A 366 19.57 8.52 2.89
CA PHE A 366 18.84 7.58 3.75
C PHE A 366 19.69 7.11 4.95
N ASP A 367 20.93 6.70 4.67
CA ASP A 367 21.85 6.23 5.70
C ASP A 367 22.24 7.36 6.68
N ASP A 368 22.46 8.56 6.17
CA ASP A 368 22.78 9.74 6.96
C ASP A 368 21.63 10.10 7.92
N ILE A 369 20.38 10.12 7.43
CA ILE A 369 19.20 10.40 8.25
C ILE A 369 19.04 9.34 9.34
N LEU A 370 19.14 8.04 9.01
CA LEU A 370 19.02 6.97 10.00
C LEU A 370 20.15 7.01 11.05
N SER A 371 21.37 7.33 10.61
CA SER A 371 22.49 7.51 11.53
C SER A 371 22.26 8.67 12.49
N ARG A 372 21.77 9.79 11.96
CA ARG A 372 21.46 10.99 12.75
C ARG A 372 20.35 10.74 13.76
N ILE A 373 19.29 10.04 13.37
CA ILE A 373 18.21 9.63 14.28
C ILE A 373 18.80 8.88 15.49
N ARG A 374 19.67 7.90 15.26
CA ARG A 374 20.27 7.11 16.35
C ARG A 374 21.11 7.98 17.29
N VAL A 375 21.87 8.91 16.73
CA VAL A 375 22.69 9.85 17.52
C VAL A 375 21.80 10.79 18.34
N LEU A 376 20.82 11.45 17.70
CA LEU A 376 19.94 12.39 18.39
C LEU A 376 19.09 11.70 19.46
N ALA A 377 18.48 10.56 19.15
CA ALA A 377 17.71 9.78 20.12
C ALA A 377 18.55 9.39 21.36
N SER A 378 19.81 8.99 21.14
CA SER A 378 20.74 8.68 22.24
C SER A 378 21.08 9.92 23.06
N LEU A 379 21.37 11.07 22.44
CA LEU A 379 21.73 12.31 23.12
C LEU A 379 20.55 12.92 23.88
N GLU A 380 19.34 12.79 23.35
CA GLU A 380 18.10 13.25 23.99
C GLU A 380 17.58 12.25 25.05
N GLY A 381 18.25 11.11 25.24
CA GLY A 381 17.91 10.12 26.27
C GLY A 381 16.57 9.42 25.98
N PHE A 382 16.35 9.03 24.73
CA PHE A 382 15.15 8.29 24.33
C PHE A 382 15.13 6.89 24.96
N SER A 383 13.93 6.46 25.31
CA SER A 383 13.66 5.06 25.64
C SER A 383 13.80 4.17 24.39
N ASP A 384 13.90 2.87 24.59
CA ASP A 384 13.91 1.91 23.48
C ASP A 384 12.64 2.06 22.60
N ASP A 385 11.47 2.24 23.23
CA ASP A 385 10.20 2.41 22.50
C ASP A 385 10.18 3.68 21.64
N GLU A 386 10.62 4.82 22.18
CA GLU A 386 10.74 6.07 21.42
C GLU A 386 11.75 5.91 20.25
N THR A 387 12.86 5.20 20.48
CA THR A 387 13.88 4.94 19.45
C THR A 387 13.32 4.04 18.33
N ILE A 388 12.54 3.03 18.68
CA ILE A 388 11.84 2.13 17.74
C ILE A 388 10.86 2.92 16.88
N ILE A 389 9.97 3.71 17.50
CA ILE A 389 8.99 4.53 16.79
C ILE A 389 9.70 5.52 15.86
N CYS A 390 10.74 6.19 16.36
CA CYS A 390 11.51 7.16 15.61
C CYS A 390 12.15 6.54 14.35
N GLY A 391 12.81 5.38 14.49
CA GLY A 391 13.45 4.68 13.38
C GLY A 391 12.46 4.24 12.31
N VAL A 392 11.37 3.59 12.72
CA VAL A 392 10.34 3.10 11.79
C VAL A 392 9.63 4.25 11.09
N ALA A 393 9.20 5.29 11.82
CA ALA A 393 8.53 6.46 11.24
C ALA A 393 9.44 7.17 10.23
N THR A 394 10.75 7.27 10.52
CA THR A 394 11.74 7.88 9.61
C THR A 394 11.80 7.13 8.27
N ILE A 395 11.83 5.80 8.29
CA ILE A 395 11.85 5.00 7.06
C ILE A 395 10.60 5.28 6.23
N PHE A 396 9.42 5.28 6.85
CA PHE A 396 8.18 5.59 6.16
C PHE A 396 8.17 7.01 5.58
N CYS A 397 8.56 8.02 6.35
CA CYS A 397 8.66 9.41 5.90
C CYS A 397 9.61 9.54 4.70
N PHE A 398 10.78 8.90 4.77
CA PHE A 398 11.77 8.92 3.70
C PHE A 398 11.26 8.28 2.41
N VAL A 399 10.69 7.07 2.51
CA VAL A 399 10.17 6.34 1.34
C VAL A 399 9.01 7.09 0.70
N GLN A 400 8.08 7.61 1.47
CA GLN A 400 6.94 8.35 0.95
C GLN A 400 7.36 9.66 0.26
N ALA A 401 8.37 10.36 0.80
CA ALA A 401 8.87 11.60 0.21
C ALA A 401 9.64 11.37 -1.11
N ASN A 402 10.41 10.31 -1.22
CA ASN A 402 11.28 10.05 -2.38
C ASN A 402 10.68 9.04 -3.39
N PHE A 403 9.78 8.17 -2.95
CA PHE A 403 9.14 7.10 -3.75
C PHE A 403 7.61 7.09 -3.59
N PRO A 404 6.90 8.18 -3.94
CA PRO A 404 5.45 8.31 -3.68
C PRO A 404 4.60 7.30 -4.47
N LYS A 405 5.16 6.65 -5.50
CA LYS A 405 4.51 5.60 -6.31
C LYS A 405 4.70 4.20 -5.72
N ASP A 406 5.56 4.03 -4.73
CA ASP A 406 5.74 2.74 -4.07
C ASP A 406 4.51 2.42 -3.21
N THR A 407 3.75 1.40 -3.62
CA THR A 407 2.54 0.98 -2.93
C THR A 407 2.81 0.04 -1.76
N THR A 408 4.03 -0.48 -1.62
CA THR A 408 4.39 -1.43 -0.56
C THR A 408 4.44 -0.76 0.81
N LEU A 409 4.88 0.50 0.85
CA LEU A 409 4.94 1.31 2.09
C LEU A 409 4.01 2.52 2.08
N SER A 410 3.58 3.00 0.91
CA SER A 410 2.78 4.24 0.79
C SER A 410 1.27 4.02 0.97
N GLY A 411 0.77 2.80 0.82
CA GLY A 411 -0.66 2.47 0.98
C GLY A 411 -1.00 2.11 2.42
N LYS A 412 -2.22 2.47 2.88
CA LYS A 412 -2.71 2.12 4.23
C LYS A 412 -2.56 0.63 4.55
N ASN A 413 -2.85 -0.24 3.60
CA ASN A 413 -2.73 -1.70 3.78
C ASN A 413 -1.27 -2.17 3.78
N GLY A 414 -0.39 -1.53 3.00
CA GLY A 414 1.03 -1.88 2.94
C GLY A 414 1.78 -1.50 4.22
N SER A 415 1.56 -0.27 4.71
CA SER A 415 2.15 0.18 5.98
C SER A 415 1.69 -0.69 7.15
N GLU A 416 0.40 -1.02 7.23
CA GLU A 416 -0.16 -1.84 8.31
C GLU A 416 0.45 -3.25 8.33
N ALA A 417 0.57 -3.88 7.17
CA ALA A 417 1.21 -5.20 7.05
C ALA A 417 2.68 -5.18 7.51
N VAL A 418 3.41 -4.11 7.21
CA VAL A 418 4.81 -3.97 7.67
C VAL A 418 4.88 -3.77 9.18
N LEU A 419 4.06 -2.87 9.75
CA LEU A 419 4.03 -2.62 11.19
C LEU A 419 3.64 -3.88 11.99
N ALA A 420 2.72 -4.70 11.45
CA ALA A 420 2.38 -5.99 12.03
C ALA A 420 3.58 -6.96 12.02
N LYS A 421 4.30 -7.06 10.91
CA LYS A 421 5.51 -7.91 10.80
C LYS A 421 6.67 -7.47 11.70
N LEU A 422 6.73 -6.18 12.06
CA LEU A 422 7.69 -5.68 13.05
C LEU A 422 7.25 -5.98 14.50
N HIS A 423 6.14 -6.67 14.69
CA HIS A 423 5.54 -6.99 16.01
C HIS A 423 5.38 -5.75 16.92
N MET A 424 5.01 -4.62 16.30
CA MET A 424 4.73 -3.39 17.03
C MET A 424 3.39 -3.48 17.76
N SER A 425 3.33 -2.97 18.99
CA SER A 425 2.08 -2.84 19.72
C SER A 425 1.12 -1.88 19.01
N GLU A 426 -0.18 -1.94 19.31
CA GLU A 426 -1.14 -1.01 18.70
C GLU A 426 -0.81 0.45 19.02
N GLU A 427 -0.34 0.73 20.24
CA GLU A 427 0.13 2.05 20.67
C GLU A 427 1.32 2.52 19.83
N GLN A 428 2.35 1.70 19.68
CA GLN A 428 3.50 2.01 18.82
C GLN A 428 3.09 2.25 17.36
N ARG A 429 2.15 1.46 16.83
CA ARG A 429 1.64 1.65 15.45
C ARG A 429 0.92 2.97 15.29
N GLU A 430 0.08 3.35 16.26
CA GLU A 430 -0.63 4.62 16.23
C GLU A 430 0.31 5.81 16.29
N ASP A 431 1.34 5.72 17.14
CA ASP A 431 2.38 6.76 17.22
C ASP A 431 3.15 6.90 15.90
N VAL A 432 3.55 5.79 15.28
CA VAL A 432 4.19 5.83 13.94
C VAL A 432 3.27 6.49 12.92
N ARG A 433 1.98 6.12 12.89
CA ARG A 433 1.01 6.72 11.95
C ARG A 433 0.88 8.21 12.16
N ARG A 434 0.73 8.65 13.42
CA ARG A 434 0.62 10.07 13.78
C ARG A 434 1.83 10.86 13.29
N VAL A 435 3.03 10.40 13.60
CA VAL A 435 4.29 11.03 13.21
C VAL A 435 4.41 11.13 11.70
N VAL A 436 4.13 10.05 10.97
CA VAL A 436 4.21 10.03 9.50
C VAL A 436 3.22 11.01 8.87
N ILE A 437 1.98 11.06 9.37
CA ILE A 437 0.95 11.98 8.87
C ILE A 437 1.35 13.44 9.13
N HIS A 438 1.84 13.78 10.33
CA HIS A 438 2.28 15.14 10.68
C HIS A 438 3.43 15.58 9.78
N HIS A 439 4.42 14.72 9.60
CA HIS A 439 5.56 15.00 8.72
C HIS A 439 5.12 15.26 7.28
N GLN A 440 4.19 14.45 6.73
CA GLN A 440 3.65 14.66 5.38
C GLN A 440 2.88 15.97 5.22
N GLN A 441 2.18 16.41 6.25
CA GLN A 441 1.42 17.65 6.24
C GLN A 441 2.29 18.90 6.41
N GLY A 442 3.60 18.74 6.62
CA GLY A 442 4.52 19.84 6.88
C GLY A 442 4.17 20.62 8.14
N LYS A 443 3.52 19.96 9.12
CA LYS A 443 3.21 20.56 10.41
C LYS A 443 4.46 20.71 11.27
N ASN A 444 4.41 21.68 12.17
CA ASN A 444 5.44 21.77 13.20
C ASN A 444 5.41 20.50 14.08
N PRO A 445 6.60 20.02 14.51
CA PRO A 445 6.67 18.86 15.37
C PRO A 445 5.85 19.02 16.66
N ASP A 446 5.13 17.98 17.03
CA ASP A 446 4.36 17.87 18.26
C ASP A 446 4.90 16.72 19.11
N GLY A 447 5.91 17.03 19.92
CA GLY A 447 6.59 16.11 20.80
C GLY A 447 7.97 15.65 20.34
N ARG A 448 8.70 15.05 21.30
CA ARG A 448 10.14 14.74 21.20
C ARG A 448 10.53 13.88 19.99
N VAL A 449 9.69 12.88 19.66
CA VAL A 449 9.95 11.98 18.53
C VAL A 449 9.88 12.73 17.20
N GLU A 450 8.86 13.58 17.03
CA GLU A 450 8.70 14.38 15.83
C GLU A 450 9.81 15.45 15.70
N GLU A 451 10.24 16.04 16.81
CA GLU A 451 11.35 17.00 16.86
C GLU A 451 12.66 16.37 16.38
N VAL A 452 12.99 15.17 16.87
CA VAL A 452 14.19 14.43 16.46
C VAL A 452 14.13 14.06 14.98
N ILE A 453 12.98 13.61 14.48
CA ILE A 453 12.78 13.29 13.05
C ILE A 453 12.93 14.54 12.19
N ALA A 454 12.28 15.64 12.56
CA ALA A 454 12.40 16.92 11.83
C ALA A 454 13.86 17.39 11.77
N ASP A 455 14.58 17.32 12.87
CA ASP A 455 15.99 17.70 12.94
C ASP A 455 16.88 16.77 12.09
N ALA A 456 16.60 15.49 12.05
CA ALA A 456 17.33 14.54 11.23
C ALA A 456 17.11 14.76 9.73
N PHE A 457 15.87 15.07 9.30
CA PHE A 457 15.58 15.42 7.91
C PHE A 457 16.17 16.76 7.49
N ASN A 458 16.40 17.68 8.45
CA ASN A 458 17.06 18.95 8.26
C ASN A 458 18.59 18.87 8.30
N GLU A 459 19.14 17.70 8.47
CA GLU A 459 20.56 17.44 8.67
C GLU A 459 21.50 18.02 7.60
N VAL A 460 21.03 18.10 6.33
CA VAL A 460 21.80 18.71 5.23
C VAL A 460 22.24 20.12 5.61
N TYR A 461 21.42 20.85 6.38
CA TYR A 461 21.70 22.20 6.84
C TYR A 461 22.55 22.17 8.13
N GLY A 462 23.84 22.10 8.00
CA GLY A 462 24.80 22.07 9.10
C GLY A 462 25.96 21.13 8.87
N ARG A 463 25.93 20.35 7.80
CA ARG A 463 27.03 19.45 7.40
C ARG A 463 28.20 20.25 6.84
N LYS A 464 29.42 19.76 7.08
CA LYS A 464 30.65 20.33 6.52
C LYS A 464 30.70 20.25 4.98
N ASP A 465 30.00 19.26 4.41
CA ASP A 465 29.94 18.96 2.98
C ASP A 465 28.62 19.45 2.31
N LEU A 466 27.96 20.45 2.89
CA LEU A 466 26.71 21.01 2.33
C LEU A 466 26.86 21.40 0.85
N ILE A 467 27.91 22.13 0.50
CA ILE A 467 28.10 22.60 -0.88
C ILE A 467 28.28 21.44 -1.86
N PRO A 468 29.19 20.47 -1.64
CA PRO A 468 29.23 19.26 -2.47
C PRO A 468 27.89 18.54 -2.60
N CYS A 469 27.14 18.39 -1.50
CA CYS A 469 25.80 17.78 -1.53
C CYS A 469 24.82 18.57 -2.40
N LEU A 470 24.78 19.91 -2.29
CA LEU A 470 23.91 20.76 -3.09
C LEU A 470 24.28 20.74 -4.58
N LEU A 471 25.56 20.70 -4.92
CA LEU A 471 26.02 20.58 -6.30
C LEU A 471 25.59 19.24 -6.91
N ALA A 472 25.80 18.15 -6.19
CA ALA A 472 25.35 16.83 -6.61
C ALA A 472 23.81 16.77 -6.79
N MET A 473 23.04 17.34 -5.87
CA MET A 473 21.58 17.45 -6.00
C MET A 473 21.16 18.27 -7.23
N HIS A 474 21.87 19.34 -7.53
CA HIS A 474 21.61 20.14 -8.74
C HIS A 474 21.92 19.39 -10.02
N GLU A 475 23.02 18.64 -10.06
CA GLU A 475 23.39 17.78 -11.20
C GLU A 475 22.37 16.67 -11.45
N GLU A 476 21.86 16.03 -10.42
CA GLU A 476 20.80 15.01 -10.52
C GLU A 476 19.48 15.61 -10.99
N ALA A 477 19.18 16.85 -10.58
CA ALA A 477 18.02 17.60 -11.03
C ALA A 477 18.17 18.18 -12.46
N ALA A 478 19.21 17.80 -13.21
CA ALA A 478 19.56 18.38 -14.53
C ALA A 478 18.44 18.28 -15.60
N ASN A 479 17.37 17.57 -15.37
CA ASN A 479 16.12 17.69 -16.14
C ASN A 479 15.32 18.97 -15.83
N VAL A 480 15.69 19.74 -14.81
CA VAL A 480 15.10 21.02 -14.45
C VAL A 480 16.06 22.12 -14.90
N LYS A 481 15.65 22.95 -15.88
CA LYS A 481 16.43 24.08 -16.45
C LYS A 481 16.69 25.21 -15.45
N THR A 482 16.91 24.90 -14.20
CA THR A 482 17.15 25.92 -13.14
C THR A 482 18.63 26.25 -13.10
N LYS A 483 18.96 27.54 -13.20
CA LYS A 483 20.36 27.99 -13.07
C LYS A 483 20.89 27.64 -11.66
N LEU A 484 22.15 27.25 -11.59
CA LEU A 484 22.81 26.88 -10.32
C LEU A 484 22.66 27.98 -9.25
N THR A 485 22.85 29.24 -9.61
CA THR A 485 22.68 30.38 -8.69
C THR A 485 21.26 30.49 -8.12
N THR A 486 20.23 30.24 -8.93
CA THR A 486 18.82 30.25 -8.46
C THR A 486 18.57 29.07 -7.51
N PHE A 487 19.14 27.90 -7.81
CA PHE A 487 19.05 26.72 -6.97
C PHE A 487 19.74 26.95 -5.61
N LEU A 488 20.97 27.47 -5.62
CA LEU A 488 21.72 27.78 -4.40
C LEU A 488 21.04 28.88 -3.57
N SER A 489 20.49 29.93 -4.20
CA SER A 489 19.73 30.98 -3.50
C SER A 489 18.52 30.43 -2.76
N ALA A 490 17.76 29.53 -3.40
CA ALA A 490 16.62 28.89 -2.75
C ALA A 490 17.05 28.00 -1.56
N HIS A 491 18.18 27.31 -1.67
CA HIS A 491 18.73 26.55 -0.55
C HIS A 491 19.28 27.42 0.56
N ARG A 492 19.93 28.55 0.22
CA ARG A 492 20.37 29.55 1.21
C ARG A 492 19.20 30.05 2.06
N GLU A 493 18.08 30.39 1.43
CA GLU A 493 16.87 30.79 2.17
C GLU A 493 16.40 29.70 3.13
N ARG A 494 16.40 28.44 2.67
CA ARG A 494 16.07 27.29 3.52
C ARG A 494 17.03 27.13 4.70
N VAL A 495 18.35 27.29 4.48
CA VAL A 495 19.34 27.27 5.56
C VAL A 495 19.05 28.36 6.59
N VAL A 496 18.73 29.58 6.15
CA VAL A 496 18.42 30.72 7.05
C VAL A 496 17.14 30.44 7.86
N GLN A 497 16.09 29.96 7.18
CA GLN A 497 14.77 29.72 7.79
C GLN A 497 14.73 28.45 8.63
N ASN A 498 15.70 27.54 8.44
CA ASN A 498 15.69 26.26 9.11
C ASN A 498 15.85 26.41 10.62
N THR A 499 14.96 25.77 11.37
CA THR A 499 14.96 25.71 12.83
C THR A 499 15.24 24.30 13.28
N PHE A 500 16.14 24.15 14.24
CA PHE A 500 16.35 22.89 14.96
C PHE A 500 15.56 22.91 16.27
N TYR A 501 14.87 21.83 16.53
CA TYR A 501 13.92 21.71 17.64
C TYR A 501 14.58 21.19 18.90
N THR A 502 15.45 20.17 18.78
CA THR A 502 16.13 19.55 19.94
C THR A 502 17.36 20.34 20.39
N ASN A 503 17.69 20.26 21.67
CA ASN A 503 18.89 20.90 22.20
C ASN A 503 20.17 20.28 21.61
N SER A 504 20.19 18.98 21.44
CA SER A 504 21.33 18.25 20.87
C SER A 504 21.59 18.66 19.43
N ALA A 505 20.56 18.79 18.59
CA ALA A 505 20.73 19.25 17.21
C ALA A 505 21.22 20.69 17.15
N ARG A 506 20.69 21.59 17.97
CA ARG A 506 21.17 22.99 18.05
C ARG A 506 22.67 23.03 18.37
N HIS A 507 23.10 22.32 19.39
CA HIS A 507 24.54 22.29 19.76
C HIS A 507 25.44 21.71 18.67
N LEU A 508 24.97 20.71 17.94
CA LEU A 508 25.75 20.08 16.88
C LEU A 508 25.84 20.92 15.59
N VAL A 509 24.84 21.75 15.30
CA VAL A 509 24.61 22.31 13.96
C VAL A 509 24.60 23.84 13.90
N GLU A 510 24.37 24.55 15.00
CA GLU A 510 24.17 26.01 14.99
C GLU A 510 25.43 26.77 14.54
N SER A 511 26.61 26.38 14.98
CA SER A 511 27.88 27.01 14.56
C SER A 511 28.24 26.73 13.09
N PRO A 512 28.12 25.47 12.57
CA PRO A 512 28.28 25.21 11.15
C PRO A 512 27.28 25.94 10.25
N LYS A 513 26.05 26.15 10.69
CA LYS A 513 24.97 26.80 9.92
C LYS A 513 25.36 28.22 9.49
N ASN A 514 25.85 29.06 10.39
CA ASN A 514 26.25 30.44 10.08
C ASN A 514 27.37 30.45 9.04
N ARG A 515 28.37 29.62 9.19
CA ARG A 515 29.46 29.49 8.22
C ARG A 515 28.98 29.02 6.84
N GLN A 516 27.96 28.16 6.79
CA GLN A 516 27.36 27.71 5.52
C GLN A 516 26.65 28.82 4.79
N ILE A 517 25.99 29.75 5.49
CA ILE A 517 25.36 30.94 4.91
C ILE A 517 26.42 31.78 4.23
N ASP A 518 27.53 32.07 4.91
CA ASP A 518 28.63 32.85 4.36
C ASP A 518 29.19 32.20 3.07
N ILE A 519 29.45 30.88 3.11
CA ILE A 519 29.95 30.16 1.95
C ILE A 519 28.96 30.18 0.79
N LEU A 520 27.65 30.00 1.05
CA LEU A 520 26.62 30.07 0.02
C LEU A 520 26.54 31.47 -0.60
N ASP A 521 26.68 32.53 0.21
CA ASP A 521 26.70 33.90 -0.28
C ASP A 521 27.90 34.16 -1.20
N GLU A 522 29.08 33.62 -0.88
CA GLU A 522 30.25 33.67 -1.76
C GLU A 522 30.02 32.96 -3.09
N PHE A 523 29.44 31.74 -3.08
CA PHE A 523 29.14 30.98 -4.29
C PHE A 523 28.02 31.59 -5.17
N ILE A 524 27.09 32.34 -4.59
CA ILE A 524 26.01 33.00 -5.31
C ILE A 524 26.50 34.32 -5.93
N ALA A 525 27.45 35.01 -5.27
CA ALA A 525 28.00 36.28 -5.71
C ALA A 525 29.06 36.16 -6.81
N GLY A 526 29.79 35.05 -6.90
CA GLY A 526 30.86 34.80 -7.87
C GLY A 526 30.44 34.04 -9.07
#